data_28d1661112ec12d0c4659edd69de4d13
#
_entry.id   28d1661112ec12d0c4659edd69de4d13
#
_cell.length_a   1.000
_cell.length_b   1.000
_cell.length_c   1.000
_cell.angle_alpha   90.00
_cell.angle_beta   90.00
_cell.angle_gamma   90.00
#
_symmetry.space_group_name_H-M   'P 1'
#
loop_
_entity.id
_entity.type
_entity.pdbx_description
1 polymer ?
#
loop_
_entity_poly.entity_id
_entity_poly.type
_entity_poly.pdbx_seq_one_letter_code
_entity_poly.pdbx_strand_id
1 'polypeptide(L)'
;MASEAVQALLKHAMQLHSRGEIDAALTVARDAVAQDPYYGEGWAYLGNTLVTRKRLFADGLEALERAAQLCPRDAAVYYTLGWCREFAANALDRPKRSRPHQPVAQDASTLYAMAKAAFLRALELDPEEGMRGDIEDMLDVIANATGEPWREGE
;
A
#
# COMPACT_ATOMS: atom_id res chain seq x y z
N MET A 1 -6.59 -9.59 18.80
CA MET A 1 -6.45 -8.15 19.05
C MET A 1 -5.02 -7.81 19.46
N ALA A 2 -4.43 -6.79 18.88
CA ALA A 2 -3.04 -6.42 19.20
C ALA A 2 -2.93 -5.90 20.63
N SER A 3 -1.85 -6.26 21.33
CA SER A 3 -1.59 -5.79 22.69
C SER A 3 -1.29 -4.28 22.72
N GLU A 4 -1.43 -3.67 23.87
CA GLU A 4 -1.05 -2.26 24.05
C GLU A 4 0.41 -2.01 23.73
N ALA A 5 1.30 -2.97 24.05
CA ALA A 5 2.73 -2.85 23.77
C ALA A 5 2.99 -2.76 22.26
N VAL A 6 2.34 -3.61 21.45
CA VAL A 6 2.49 -3.62 20.01
C VAL A 6 1.90 -2.36 19.38
N GLN A 7 0.73 -1.94 19.84
CA GLN A 7 0.11 -0.69 19.42
C GLN A 7 0.99 0.53 19.72
N ALA A 8 1.64 0.53 20.90
CA ALA A 8 2.57 1.59 21.28
C ALA A 8 3.80 1.62 20.37
N LEU A 9 4.31 0.46 19.95
CA LEU A 9 5.42 0.39 18.99
C LEU A 9 5.02 1.03 17.64
N LEU A 10 3.84 0.72 17.13
CA LEU A 10 3.39 1.31 15.86
C LEU A 10 3.24 2.82 15.98
N LYS A 11 2.66 3.30 17.08
CA LYS A 11 2.53 4.72 17.35
C LYS A 11 3.90 5.40 17.41
N HIS A 12 4.88 4.77 18.04
CA HIS A 12 6.26 5.27 18.09
C HIS A 12 6.88 5.32 16.68
N ALA A 13 6.67 4.28 15.87
CA ALA A 13 7.14 4.27 14.49
C ALA A 13 6.56 5.44 13.70
N MET A 14 5.28 5.71 13.84
CA MET A 14 4.63 6.84 13.18
C MET A 14 5.16 8.19 13.63
N GLN A 15 5.50 8.33 14.91
CA GLN A 15 6.12 9.54 15.44
C GLN A 15 7.52 9.75 14.85
N LEU A 16 8.31 8.70 14.75
CA LEU A 16 9.63 8.74 14.11
C LEU A 16 9.51 9.11 12.64
N HIS A 17 8.53 8.53 11.96
CA HIS A 17 8.24 8.83 10.55
C HIS A 17 7.93 10.32 10.35
N SER A 18 7.11 10.90 11.22
CA SER A 18 6.73 12.32 11.13
C SER A 18 7.91 13.26 11.34
N ARG A 19 8.98 12.79 11.98
CA ARG A 19 10.24 13.54 12.15
C ARG A 19 11.24 13.29 11.02
N GLY A 20 10.87 12.50 10.01
CA GLY A 20 11.76 12.12 8.92
C GLY A 20 12.75 11.02 9.26
N GLU A 21 12.67 10.41 10.44
CA GLU A 21 13.53 9.33 10.89
C GLU A 21 13.02 7.98 10.38
N ILE A 22 13.08 7.80 9.06
CA ILE A 22 12.42 6.67 8.38
C ILE A 22 13.06 5.33 8.73
N ASP A 23 14.39 5.23 8.77
CA ASP A 23 15.05 3.96 9.08
C ASP A 23 14.76 3.52 10.52
N ALA A 24 14.73 4.46 11.47
CA ALA A 24 14.35 4.18 12.85
C ALA A 24 12.89 3.74 12.93
N ALA A 25 12.00 4.42 12.19
CA ALA A 25 10.58 4.06 12.13
C ALA A 25 10.37 2.64 11.61
N LEU A 26 11.10 2.25 10.55
CA LEU A 26 11.04 0.90 10.00
C LEU A 26 11.53 -0.15 10.98
N THR A 27 12.60 0.14 11.71
CA THR A 27 13.10 -0.78 12.74
C THR A 27 12.04 -1.06 13.80
N VAL A 28 11.38 0.00 14.28
CA VAL A 28 10.32 -0.13 15.29
C VAL A 28 9.10 -0.87 14.73
N ALA A 29 8.72 -0.58 13.48
CA ALA A 29 7.60 -1.27 12.84
C ALA A 29 7.89 -2.76 12.65
N ARG A 30 9.13 -3.12 12.29
CA ARG A 30 9.54 -4.53 12.20
C ARG A 30 9.47 -5.23 13.55
N ASP A 31 9.84 -4.55 14.63
CA ASP A 31 9.69 -5.09 15.98
C ASP A 31 8.23 -5.36 16.31
N ALA A 32 7.33 -4.46 15.92
CA ALA A 32 5.91 -4.62 16.18
C ALA A 32 5.35 -5.89 15.51
N VAL A 33 5.65 -6.11 14.23
CA VAL A 33 5.16 -7.29 13.50
C VAL A 33 5.92 -8.56 13.88
N ALA A 34 7.13 -8.45 14.41
CA ALA A 34 7.86 -9.60 14.96
C ALA A 34 7.22 -10.07 16.27
N GLN A 35 6.79 -9.13 17.11
CA GLN A 35 6.12 -9.45 18.39
C GLN A 35 4.70 -9.97 18.15
N ASP A 36 3.99 -9.43 17.16
CA ASP A 36 2.65 -9.88 16.79
C ASP A 36 2.52 -9.98 15.26
N PRO A 37 2.82 -11.16 14.69
CA PRO A 37 2.72 -11.37 13.24
C PRO A 37 1.30 -11.25 12.67
N TYR A 38 0.28 -11.21 13.51
CA TYR A 38 -1.12 -11.05 13.10
C TYR A 38 -1.60 -9.61 13.19
N TYR A 39 -0.71 -8.67 13.49
CA TYR A 39 -1.06 -7.25 13.59
C TYR A 39 -1.08 -6.60 12.21
N GLY A 40 -2.24 -6.65 11.56
CA GLY A 40 -2.40 -6.17 10.17
C GLY A 40 -2.05 -4.71 9.96
N GLU A 41 -2.39 -3.82 10.91
CA GLU A 41 -2.05 -2.39 10.82
C GLU A 41 -0.54 -2.17 10.80
N GLY A 42 0.22 -2.98 11.53
CA GLY A 42 1.69 -2.93 11.52
C GLY A 42 2.25 -3.31 10.16
N TRP A 43 1.72 -4.37 9.56
CA TRP A 43 2.12 -4.79 8.21
C TRP A 43 1.77 -3.73 7.17
N ALA A 44 0.60 -3.09 7.28
CA ALA A 44 0.18 -2.03 6.37
C ALA A 44 1.12 -0.83 6.43
N TYR A 45 1.44 -0.37 7.64
CA TYR A 45 2.39 0.73 7.82
C TYR A 45 3.77 0.38 7.25
N LEU A 46 4.28 -0.79 7.61
CA LEU A 46 5.58 -1.27 7.16
C LEU A 46 5.64 -1.30 5.63
N GLY A 47 4.64 -1.92 5.00
CA GLY A 47 4.59 -2.05 3.54
C GLY A 47 4.51 -0.71 2.82
N ASN A 48 3.63 0.18 3.27
CA ASN A 48 3.49 1.50 2.68
C ASN A 48 4.82 2.28 2.74
N THR A 49 5.49 2.25 3.87
CA THR A 49 6.75 2.97 4.07
C THR A 49 7.87 2.36 3.23
N LEU A 50 7.96 1.03 3.17
CA LEU A 50 8.94 0.34 2.32
C LEU A 50 8.77 0.72 0.83
N VAL A 51 7.55 0.77 0.33
CA VAL A 51 7.28 1.13 -1.07
C VAL A 51 7.59 2.61 -1.32
N THR A 52 7.00 3.50 -0.54
CA THR A 52 6.97 4.93 -0.85
C THR A 52 8.24 5.66 -0.42
N ARG A 53 8.90 5.24 0.65
CA ARG A 53 10.05 5.94 1.19
C ARG A 53 11.38 5.26 0.88
N LYS A 54 11.39 3.94 0.74
CA LYS A 54 12.62 3.18 0.46
C LYS A 54 12.66 2.58 -0.93
N ARG A 55 11.55 2.60 -1.66
CA ARG A 55 11.40 2.02 -2.99
C ARG A 55 11.77 0.53 -3.02
N LEU A 56 11.55 -0.15 -1.90
CA LEU A 56 11.66 -1.60 -1.77
C LEU A 56 10.31 -2.22 -2.15
N PHE A 57 10.01 -2.19 -3.44
CA PHE A 57 8.69 -2.52 -3.98
C PHE A 57 8.27 -3.96 -3.67
N ALA A 58 9.15 -4.92 -3.89
CA ALA A 58 8.82 -6.33 -3.65
C ALA A 58 8.53 -6.57 -2.16
N ASP A 59 9.41 -6.09 -1.28
CA ASP A 59 9.26 -6.26 0.16
C ASP A 59 8.03 -5.53 0.69
N GLY A 60 7.81 -4.31 0.22
CA GLY A 60 6.69 -3.49 0.67
C GLY A 60 5.34 -4.04 0.22
N LEU A 61 5.24 -4.47 -1.04
CA LEU A 61 4.00 -5.07 -1.56
C LEU A 61 3.68 -6.39 -0.88
N GLU A 62 4.69 -7.20 -0.56
CA GLU A 62 4.50 -8.44 0.20
C GLU A 62 3.91 -8.14 1.59
N ALA A 63 4.44 -7.13 2.29
CA ALA A 63 3.91 -6.71 3.60
C ALA A 63 2.46 -6.23 3.49
N LEU A 64 2.12 -5.47 2.44
CA LEU A 64 0.76 -5.00 2.22
C LEU A 64 -0.21 -6.13 1.88
N GLU A 65 0.23 -7.12 1.12
CA GLU A 65 -0.57 -8.31 0.85
C GLU A 65 -0.85 -9.08 2.15
N ARG A 66 0.15 -9.18 3.02
CA ARG A 66 -0.03 -9.76 4.35
C ARG A 66 -1.06 -8.98 5.16
N ALA A 67 -1.00 -7.65 5.15
CA ALA A 67 -1.98 -6.81 5.82
C ALA A 67 -3.40 -7.06 5.30
N ALA A 68 -3.57 -7.19 4.00
CA ALA A 68 -4.88 -7.45 3.38
C ALA A 68 -5.42 -8.84 3.78
N GLN A 69 -4.56 -9.85 3.87
CA GLN A 69 -4.95 -11.18 4.35
C GLN A 69 -5.42 -11.15 5.80
N LEU A 70 -4.77 -10.33 6.63
CA LEU A 70 -5.11 -10.20 8.05
C LEU A 70 -6.33 -9.31 8.30
N CYS A 71 -6.58 -8.36 7.41
CA CYS A 71 -7.66 -7.38 7.52
C CYS A 71 -8.54 -7.38 6.26
N PRO A 72 -9.21 -8.50 5.95
CA PRO A 72 -9.91 -8.66 4.65
C PRO A 72 -11.14 -7.78 4.48
N ARG A 73 -11.57 -7.07 5.53
CA ARG A 73 -12.71 -6.17 5.50
C ARG A 73 -12.34 -4.71 5.76
N ASP A 74 -11.05 -4.39 5.72
CA ASP A 74 -10.58 -3.03 5.97
C ASP A 74 -10.34 -2.31 4.64
N ALA A 75 -11.22 -1.38 4.31
CA ALA A 75 -11.13 -0.60 3.07
C ALA A 75 -9.82 0.18 2.99
N ALA A 76 -9.33 0.71 4.11
CA ALA A 76 -8.10 1.49 4.14
C ALA A 76 -6.88 0.66 3.75
N VAL A 77 -6.85 -0.61 4.15
CA VAL A 77 -5.75 -1.54 3.78
C VAL A 77 -5.74 -1.77 2.27
N TYR A 78 -6.92 -2.03 1.68
CA TYR A 78 -7.00 -2.22 0.22
C TYR A 78 -6.72 -0.94 -0.55
N TYR A 79 -7.14 0.21 -0.02
CA TYR A 79 -6.77 1.52 -0.60
C TYR A 79 -5.24 1.68 -0.64
N THR A 80 -4.57 1.42 0.47
CA THR A 80 -3.10 1.53 0.57
C THR A 80 -2.41 0.54 -0.37
N LEU A 81 -2.89 -0.69 -0.42
CA LEU A 81 -2.35 -1.72 -1.33
C LEU A 81 -2.50 -1.29 -2.80
N GLY A 82 -3.68 -0.80 -3.18
CA GLY A 82 -3.92 -0.30 -4.52
C GLY A 82 -3.01 0.86 -4.87
N TRP A 83 -2.88 1.82 -3.97
CA TRP A 83 -2.04 2.99 -4.15
C TRP A 83 -0.57 2.63 -4.36
N CYS A 84 -0.05 1.71 -3.55
CA CYS A 84 1.34 1.26 -3.65
C CYS A 84 1.59 0.42 -4.91
N ARG A 85 0.63 -0.40 -5.32
CA ARG A 85 0.72 -1.15 -6.58
C ARG A 85 0.74 -0.21 -7.78
N GLU A 86 -0.10 0.84 -7.78
CA GLU A 86 -0.09 1.85 -8.84
C GLU A 86 1.25 2.62 -8.84
N PHE A 87 1.75 2.98 -7.66
CA PHE A 87 3.03 3.67 -7.52
C PHE A 87 4.16 2.85 -8.17
N ALA A 88 4.22 1.56 -7.89
CA ALA A 88 5.22 0.66 -8.48
C ALA A 88 5.00 0.49 -10.00
N ALA A 89 3.75 0.33 -10.44
CA ALA A 89 3.40 0.21 -11.85
C ALA A 89 3.86 1.44 -12.64
N ASN A 90 3.60 2.63 -12.10
CA ASN A 90 4.01 3.87 -12.73
C ASN A 90 5.53 3.96 -12.88
N ALA A 91 6.27 3.54 -11.85
CA ALA A 91 7.73 3.52 -11.89
C ALA A 91 8.26 2.59 -12.99
N LEU A 92 7.66 1.41 -13.14
CA LEU A 92 8.04 0.46 -14.20
C LEU A 92 7.63 0.92 -15.59
N ASP A 93 6.50 1.60 -15.69
CA ASP A 93 5.96 2.12 -16.95
C ASP A 93 6.78 3.33 -17.48
N ARG A 94 7.47 4.02 -16.57
CA ARG A 94 8.26 5.22 -16.88
C ARG A 94 9.69 5.09 -16.34
N PRO A 95 10.47 4.09 -16.78
CA PRO A 95 11.77 3.79 -16.17
C PRO A 95 12.77 4.93 -16.27
N LYS A 96 12.70 5.78 -17.32
CA LYS A 96 13.61 6.92 -17.49
C LYS A 96 13.37 8.05 -16.49
N ARG A 97 12.18 8.09 -15.88
CA ARG A 97 11.79 9.10 -14.89
C ARG A 97 11.78 8.57 -13.47
N SER A 98 12.04 7.27 -13.32
CA SER A 98 11.98 6.59 -12.05
C SER A 98 13.35 6.56 -11.39
N ARG A 99 13.37 6.78 -10.07
CA ARG A 99 14.55 6.54 -9.26
C ARG A 99 14.80 5.02 -9.16
N PRO A 100 16.01 4.60 -8.80
CA PRO A 100 16.27 3.18 -8.55
C PRO A 100 15.29 2.58 -7.54
N HIS A 101 14.94 1.33 -7.77
CA HIS A 101 14.02 0.59 -6.89
C HIS A 101 14.34 -0.90 -6.91
N GLN A 102 13.85 -1.61 -5.91
CA GLN A 102 13.95 -3.06 -5.86
C GLN A 102 13.19 -3.67 -7.05
N PRO A 103 13.74 -4.70 -7.72
CA PRO A 103 13.01 -5.41 -8.77
C PRO A 103 11.76 -6.09 -8.23
N VAL A 104 10.73 -6.17 -9.08
CA VAL A 104 9.50 -6.91 -8.81
C VAL A 104 9.27 -7.95 -9.91
N ALA A 105 8.54 -9.02 -9.58
CA ALA A 105 8.27 -10.10 -10.53
C ALA A 105 7.28 -9.69 -11.62
N GLN A 106 6.34 -8.79 -11.29
CA GLN A 106 5.27 -8.38 -12.20
C GLN A 106 5.75 -7.26 -13.12
N ASP A 107 5.18 -7.18 -14.33
CA ASP A 107 5.36 -6.03 -15.21
C ASP A 107 4.35 -4.90 -14.84
N ALA A 108 4.49 -3.74 -15.49
CA ALA A 108 3.63 -2.59 -15.21
C ALA A 108 2.15 -2.91 -15.47
N SER A 109 1.84 -3.58 -16.57
CA SER A 109 0.46 -3.92 -16.91
C SER A 109 -0.20 -4.79 -15.84
N THR A 110 0.52 -5.81 -15.37
CA THR A 110 0.04 -6.69 -14.29
C THR A 110 -0.16 -5.91 -12.99
N LEU A 111 0.78 -5.04 -12.63
CA LEU A 111 0.65 -4.23 -11.41
C LEU A 111 -0.51 -3.25 -11.48
N TYR A 112 -0.76 -2.63 -12.64
CA TYR A 112 -1.96 -1.79 -12.81
C TYR A 112 -3.24 -2.60 -12.62
N ALA A 113 -3.33 -3.80 -13.18
CA ALA A 113 -4.50 -4.66 -13.00
C ALA A 113 -4.68 -5.05 -11.53
N MET A 114 -3.59 -5.36 -10.83
CA MET A 114 -3.62 -5.69 -9.41
C MET A 114 -3.99 -4.49 -8.55
N ALA A 115 -3.52 -3.29 -8.91
CA ALA A 115 -3.92 -2.05 -8.23
C ALA A 115 -5.41 -1.78 -8.40
N LYS A 116 -5.92 -1.92 -9.62
CA LYS A 116 -7.35 -1.78 -9.93
C LYS A 116 -8.19 -2.74 -9.07
N ALA A 117 -7.77 -4.01 -8.98
CA ALA A 117 -8.48 -5.01 -8.17
C ALA A 117 -8.55 -4.60 -6.70
N ALA A 118 -7.46 -4.08 -6.14
CA ALA A 118 -7.42 -3.62 -4.75
C ALA A 118 -8.36 -2.43 -4.53
N PHE A 119 -8.35 -1.45 -5.43
CA PHE A 119 -9.25 -0.29 -5.34
C PHE A 119 -10.72 -0.68 -5.46
N LEU A 120 -11.06 -1.59 -6.38
CA LEU A 120 -12.42 -2.08 -6.52
C LEU A 120 -12.88 -2.82 -5.26
N ARG A 121 -11.98 -3.60 -4.66
CA ARG A 121 -12.28 -4.25 -3.38
C ARG A 121 -12.52 -3.23 -2.27
N ALA A 122 -11.72 -2.17 -2.22
CA ALA A 122 -11.93 -1.09 -1.24
C ALA A 122 -13.32 -0.45 -1.40
N LEU A 123 -13.78 -0.23 -2.64
CA LEU A 123 -15.12 0.31 -2.90
C LEU A 123 -16.22 -0.65 -2.42
N GLU A 124 -16.05 -1.96 -2.61
CA GLU A 124 -17.02 -2.96 -2.14
C GLU A 124 -17.20 -2.93 -0.62
N LEU A 125 -16.18 -2.49 0.10
CA LEU A 125 -16.19 -2.41 1.56
C LEU A 125 -16.83 -1.12 2.08
N ASP A 126 -17.44 -0.34 1.20
CA ASP A 126 -18.21 0.86 1.51
C ASP A 126 -17.41 1.88 2.34
N PRO A 127 -16.29 2.39 1.81
CA PRO A 127 -15.47 3.37 2.53
C PRO A 127 -16.21 4.69 2.73
N GLU A 128 -15.72 5.51 3.67
CA GLU A 128 -16.27 6.84 3.88
C GLU A 128 -16.09 7.70 2.60
N GLU A 129 -16.85 8.78 2.50
CA GLU A 129 -16.99 9.56 1.25
C GLU A 129 -15.66 10.10 0.72
N GLY A 130 -14.80 10.62 1.59
CA GLY A 130 -13.49 11.14 1.18
C GLY A 130 -12.59 10.08 0.58
N MET A 131 -12.51 8.93 1.22
CA MET A 131 -11.73 7.79 0.71
C MET A 131 -12.33 7.28 -0.60
N ARG A 132 -13.65 7.22 -0.71
CA ARG A 132 -14.33 6.81 -1.94
C ARG A 132 -13.91 7.69 -3.12
N GLY A 133 -13.92 9.01 -2.92
CA GLY A 133 -13.48 9.96 -3.94
C GLY A 133 -12.04 9.75 -4.36
N ASP A 134 -11.14 9.55 -3.39
CA ASP A 134 -9.73 9.28 -3.68
C ASP A 134 -9.54 7.99 -4.47
N ILE A 135 -10.29 6.93 -4.12
CA ILE A 135 -10.24 5.65 -4.84
C ILE A 135 -10.72 5.83 -6.28
N GLU A 136 -11.82 6.55 -6.48
CA GLU A 136 -12.37 6.79 -7.82
C GLU A 136 -11.38 7.59 -8.68
N ASP A 137 -10.72 8.59 -8.09
CA ASP A 137 -9.67 9.35 -8.77
C ASP A 137 -8.50 8.44 -9.19
N MET A 138 -8.08 7.53 -8.32
CA MET A 138 -7.00 6.59 -8.64
C MET A 138 -7.41 5.59 -9.71
N LEU A 139 -8.65 5.14 -9.71
CA LEU A 139 -9.18 4.28 -10.78
C LEU A 139 -9.18 5.00 -12.13
N ASP A 140 -9.48 6.30 -12.14
CA ASP A 140 -9.38 7.12 -13.36
C ASP A 140 -7.92 7.26 -13.83
N VAL A 141 -6.98 7.43 -12.90
CA VAL A 141 -5.54 7.46 -13.23
C VAL A 141 -5.12 6.15 -13.90
N ILE A 142 -5.53 5.02 -13.36
CA ILE A 142 -5.21 3.70 -13.93
C ILE A 142 -5.88 3.53 -15.30
N ALA A 143 -7.14 3.95 -15.45
CA ALA A 143 -7.84 3.89 -16.73
C ALA A 143 -7.10 4.69 -17.81
N ASN A 144 -6.61 5.88 -17.47
CA ASN A 144 -5.83 6.70 -18.39
C ASN A 144 -4.49 6.03 -18.77
N ALA A 145 -3.84 5.39 -17.80
CA ALA A 145 -2.55 4.72 -18.04
C ALA A 145 -2.69 3.46 -18.89
N THR A 146 -3.78 2.70 -18.73
CA THR A 146 -3.99 1.42 -19.38
C THR A 146 -4.86 1.49 -20.62
N GLY A 147 -5.66 2.55 -20.77
CA GLY A 147 -6.65 2.67 -21.84
C GLY A 147 -7.93 1.88 -21.58
N GLU A 148 -8.08 1.30 -20.39
CA GLU A 148 -9.25 0.49 -20.03
C GLU A 148 -10.09 1.20 -18.96
N PRO A 149 -11.37 1.54 -19.26
CA PRO A 149 -12.23 2.16 -18.28
C PRO A 149 -12.56 1.19 -17.14
N TRP A 150 -12.78 1.73 -15.94
CA TRP A 150 -13.10 0.92 -14.77
C TRP A 150 -14.61 0.87 -14.46
N ARG A 151 -15.40 1.71 -15.12
CA ARG A 151 -16.86 1.67 -15.03
C ARG A 151 -17.47 1.68 -16.43
N GLU A 152 -18.68 1.13 -16.53
CA GLU A 152 -19.39 1.06 -17.79
C GLU A 152 -19.80 2.46 -18.27
N GLY A 153 -19.77 2.67 -19.59
CA GLY A 153 -20.20 3.92 -20.21
C GLY A 153 -19.16 5.03 -20.30
N GLU A 154 -17.92 4.74 -19.95
CA GLU A 154 -16.79 5.68 -20.11
C GLU A 154 -15.98 5.43 -21.37
#